data_1da4a5de1ddf8aa2ece3894a2c352db1
#
_entry.id   1da4a5de1ddf8aa2ece3894a2c352db1
#
_cell.length_a   1.000
_cell.length_b   1.000
_cell.length_c   1.000
_cell.angle_alpha   90.00
_cell.angle_beta   90.00
_cell.angle_gamma   90.00
#
_symmetry.space_group_name_H-M   'P 1'
#
loop_
_entity.id
_entity.type
_entity.pdbx_description
1 polymer ?
#
loop_
_entity_poly.entity_id
_entity_poly.type
_entity_poly.pdbx_seq_one_letter_code
_entity_poly.pdbx_strand_id
1 'polypeptide(L)'
;NADDPRVEAMSGRTSGRLLYFSARKSSPVQATSVRVDQDSRVSFHLQLPDGQAEVKLRLIGAHHLTNALAAAAMAHLAGMSCVDIARVLNAATPQSEHRMNLVHLADGVDLIDDAYNANPDSVRAALDVLSKYSQSRRVVAVLGDMLELGHTSPQLHGEIGRYAASLGIPVIGGVGPMSKNLVNAYSALNREGELHHTMDEVAAGRLLQEVVRHRDLILIKGSHGSNLWKLAQNIEERGRVR
;
A
#
# COMPACT_ATOMS: atom_id res chain seq x y z
N ASN A 1 12.47 7.05 -13.37
CA ASN A 1 12.54 7.27 -11.94
C ASN A 1 14.00 7.44 -11.50
N ALA A 2 14.40 8.67 -11.16
CA ALA A 2 15.77 8.97 -10.72
C ALA A 2 16.02 8.58 -9.24
N ASP A 3 14.98 8.22 -8.51
CA ASP A 3 15.12 7.73 -7.13
C ASP A 3 15.45 6.23 -7.06
N ASP A 4 15.28 5.48 -8.16
CA ASP A 4 15.69 4.08 -8.27
C ASP A 4 16.97 3.97 -9.11
N PRO A 5 18.12 3.61 -8.52
CA PRO A 5 19.39 3.51 -9.25
C PRO A 5 19.37 2.50 -10.40
N ARG A 6 18.56 1.45 -10.30
CA ARG A 6 18.42 0.43 -11.35
C ARG A 6 17.69 0.99 -12.56
N VAL A 7 16.63 1.78 -12.33
CA VAL A 7 15.88 2.46 -13.39
C VAL A 7 16.70 3.59 -14.00
N GLU A 8 17.41 4.38 -13.18
CA GLU A 8 18.31 5.44 -13.65
C GLU A 8 19.42 4.87 -14.55
N ALA A 9 20.01 3.71 -14.19
CA ALA A 9 21.03 3.03 -15.00
C ALA A 9 20.51 2.50 -16.35
N MET A 10 19.19 2.37 -16.55
CA MET A 10 18.60 1.96 -17.84
C MET A 10 18.66 3.08 -18.90
N SER A 11 18.93 4.32 -18.50
CA SER A 11 18.96 5.48 -19.41
C SER A 11 19.89 5.31 -20.61
N GLY A 12 21.04 4.66 -20.42
CA GLY A 12 22.00 4.37 -21.49
C GLY A 12 21.54 3.28 -22.49
N ARG A 13 20.39 2.66 -22.29
CA ARG A 13 19.86 1.58 -23.14
C ARG A 13 18.86 2.07 -24.18
N THR A 14 18.57 3.34 -24.23
CA THR A 14 17.62 3.94 -25.19
C THR A 14 18.22 5.14 -25.88
N SER A 15 17.86 5.31 -27.16
CA SER A 15 18.11 6.56 -27.93
C SER A 15 16.91 7.51 -27.91
N GLY A 16 15.82 7.11 -27.25
CA GLY A 16 14.62 7.92 -27.14
C GLY A 16 14.78 9.11 -26.20
N ARG A 17 13.84 10.04 -26.25
CA ARG A 17 13.80 11.19 -25.34
C ARG A 17 13.57 10.69 -23.92
N LEU A 18 14.44 11.14 -23.00
CA LEU A 18 14.34 10.82 -21.58
C LEU A 18 13.82 12.02 -20.81
N LEU A 19 12.89 11.77 -19.90
CA LEU A 19 12.42 12.72 -18.92
C LEU A 19 12.49 12.07 -17.54
N TYR A 20 13.33 12.60 -16.67
CA TYR A 20 13.51 12.11 -15.31
C TYR A 20 12.47 12.72 -14.38
N PHE A 21 12.02 11.92 -13.43
CA PHE A 21 11.23 12.39 -12.29
C PHE A 21 11.82 11.91 -10.96
N SER A 22 11.61 12.69 -9.90
CA SER A 22 12.09 12.36 -8.56
C SER A 22 11.22 12.99 -7.47
N ALA A 23 11.03 12.25 -6.40
CA ALA A 23 10.46 12.74 -5.15
C ALA A 23 11.52 13.24 -4.16
N ARG A 24 12.82 12.99 -4.43
CA ARG A 24 13.93 13.21 -3.47
C ARG A 24 15.05 14.11 -4.00
N LYS A 25 15.27 14.10 -5.31
CA LYS A 25 16.36 14.83 -5.97
C LYS A 25 15.79 15.94 -6.85
N SER A 26 16.61 16.95 -7.16
CA SER A 26 16.29 17.90 -8.21
C SER A 26 16.17 17.17 -9.56
N SER A 27 15.07 17.37 -10.24
CA SER A 27 14.73 16.69 -11.49
C SER A 27 13.79 17.55 -12.32
N PRO A 28 13.77 17.42 -13.67
CA PRO A 28 12.82 18.15 -14.52
C PRO A 28 11.35 17.97 -14.11
N VAL A 29 11.00 16.80 -13.59
CA VAL A 29 9.70 16.53 -12.94
C VAL A 29 9.96 16.19 -11.48
N GLN A 30 9.48 17.02 -10.57
CA GLN A 30 9.75 16.81 -9.14
C GLN A 30 8.58 17.24 -8.27
N ALA A 31 8.56 16.71 -7.04
CA ALA A 31 7.70 17.18 -5.97
C ALA A 31 8.49 18.00 -4.96
N THR A 32 7.95 19.15 -4.59
CA THR A 32 8.47 19.96 -3.50
C THR A 32 7.40 20.20 -2.45
N SER A 33 7.78 20.61 -1.23
CA SER A 33 6.83 20.85 -0.12
C SER A 33 5.88 19.69 0.17
N VAL A 34 6.41 18.47 0.11
CA VAL A 34 5.62 17.24 0.33
C VAL A 34 5.10 17.18 1.76
N ARG A 35 3.81 16.96 1.89
CA ARG A 35 3.12 16.75 3.18
C ARG A 35 2.25 15.49 3.10
N VAL A 36 2.16 14.78 4.21
CA VAL A 36 1.29 13.63 4.36
C VAL A 36 0.34 13.94 5.50
N ASP A 37 -0.96 13.89 5.24
CA ASP A 37 -1.99 14.15 6.24
C ASP A 37 -2.25 12.95 7.16
N GLN A 38 -3.21 13.10 8.08
CA GLN A 38 -3.60 12.05 9.04
C GLN A 38 -4.17 10.80 8.35
N ASP A 39 -4.83 10.98 7.20
CA ASP A 39 -5.37 9.90 6.37
C ASP A 39 -4.33 9.31 5.41
N SER A 40 -3.04 9.61 5.60
CA SER A 40 -1.94 9.18 4.74
C SER A 40 -2.06 9.64 3.27
N ARG A 41 -2.83 10.70 3.00
CA ARG A 41 -2.90 11.32 1.68
C ARG A 41 -1.75 12.31 1.50
N VAL A 42 -1.26 12.41 0.27
CA VAL A 42 -0.11 13.25 -0.06
C VAL A 42 -0.54 14.54 -0.73
N SER A 43 0.00 15.65 -0.27
CA SER A 43 -0.04 16.93 -0.96
C SER A 43 1.37 17.43 -1.25
N PHE A 44 1.58 18.07 -2.40
CA PHE A 44 2.89 18.56 -2.83
C PHE A 44 2.75 19.64 -3.90
N HIS A 45 3.83 20.38 -4.15
CA HIS A 45 3.93 21.20 -5.34
C HIS A 45 4.59 20.37 -6.45
N LEU A 46 3.84 20.09 -7.51
CA LEU A 46 4.34 19.50 -8.74
C LEU A 46 5.11 20.57 -9.51
N GLN A 47 6.36 20.28 -9.84
CA GLN A 47 7.18 21.12 -10.71
C GLN A 47 7.46 20.37 -12.01
N LEU A 48 7.18 21.03 -13.13
CA LEU A 48 7.41 20.57 -14.50
C LEU A 48 8.20 21.62 -15.26
N PRO A 49 8.80 21.31 -16.43
CA PRO A 49 9.55 22.29 -17.23
C PRO A 49 8.73 23.52 -17.66
N ASP A 50 7.41 23.41 -17.75
CA ASP A 50 6.49 24.48 -18.17
C ASP A 50 5.78 25.20 -17.02
N GLY A 51 6.05 24.82 -15.75
CA GLY A 51 5.45 25.51 -14.61
C GLY A 51 5.37 24.67 -13.34
N GLN A 52 4.61 25.18 -12.38
CA GLN A 52 4.34 24.51 -11.11
C GLN A 52 2.87 24.64 -10.71
N ALA A 53 2.37 23.64 -9.97
CA ALA A 53 1.00 23.63 -9.47
C ALA A 53 0.89 22.82 -8.18
N GLU A 54 -0.06 23.17 -7.32
CA GLU A 54 -0.37 22.39 -6.12
C GLU A 54 -1.17 21.14 -6.48
N VAL A 55 -0.75 20.00 -5.91
CA VAL A 55 -1.43 18.70 -6.04
C VAL A 55 -1.78 18.17 -4.66
N LYS A 56 -3.06 17.75 -4.49
CA LYS A 56 -3.60 17.10 -3.29
C LYS A 56 -4.24 15.79 -3.72
N LEU A 57 -3.50 14.68 -3.56
CA LEU A 57 -3.99 13.37 -3.95
C LEU A 57 -5.12 12.91 -3.02
N ARG A 58 -6.16 12.33 -3.59
CA ARG A 58 -7.23 11.66 -2.84
C ARG A 58 -6.88 10.22 -2.47
N LEU A 59 -5.82 9.69 -3.08
CA LEU A 59 -5.34 8.31 -2.89
C LEU A 59 -4.61 8.18 -1.56
N ILE A 60 -4.86 7.09 -0.84
CA ILE A 60 -4.25 6.79 0.46
C ILE A 60 -2.90 6.09 0.25
N GLY A 61 -1.85 6.63 0.85
CA GLY A 61 -0.50 6.06 0.85
C GLY A 61 0.56 6.96 0.22
N ALA A 62 1.67 7.13 0.92
CA ALA A 62 2.79 7.99 0.48
C ALA A 62 3.43 7.54 -0.84
N HIS A 63 3.35 6.24 -1.18
CA HIS A 63 3.85 5.69 -2.44
C HIS A 63 3.16 6.27 -3.68
N HIS A 64 1.95 6.83 -3.55
CA HIS A 64 1.26 7.49 -4.66
C HIS A 64 1.96 8.76 -5.13
N LEU A 65 2.87 9.35 -4.33
CA LEU A 65 3.71 10.46 -4.79
C LEU A 65 4.54 10.07 -6.01
N THR A 66 5.27 8.95 -5.92
CA THR A 66 6.10 8.45 -7.01
C THR A 66 5.25 8.10 -8.24
N ASN A 67 4.09 7.50 -8.04
CA ASN A 67 3.16 7.17 -9.12
C ASN A 67 2.61 8.44 -9.81
N ALA A 68 2.26 9.47 -9.04
CA ALA A 68 1.79 10.74 -9.57
C ALA A 68 2.88 11.46 -10.39
N LEU A 69 4.14 11.44 -9.92
CA LEU A 69 5.25 12.02 -10.67
C LEU A 69 5.53 11.27 -11.98
N ALA A 70 5.44 9.92 -11.97
CA ALA A 70 5.57 9.12 -13.18
C ALA A 70 4.46 9.45 -14.19
N ALA A 71 3.21 9.52 -13.72
CA ALA A 71 2.06 9.90 -14.55
C ALA A 71 2.21 11.32 -15.10
N ALA A 72 2.65 12.27 -14.27
CA ALA A 72 2.91 13.65 -14.67
C ALA A 72 3.99 13.75 -15.75
N ALA A 73 5.09 13.00 -15.60
CA ALA A 73 6.16 12.97 -16.60
C ALA A 73 5.66 12.44 -17.95
N MET A 74 4.87 11.37 -17.96
CA MET A 74 4.29 10.82 -19.18
C MET A 74 3.28 11.76 -19.82
N ALA A 75 2.39 12.37 -19.03
CA ALA A 75 1.38 13.31 -19.52
C ALA A 75 2.03 14.58 -20.10
N HIS A 76 3.10 15.09 -19.45
CA HIS A 76 3.87 16.23 -19.97
C HIS A 76 4.54 15.89 -21.30
N LEU A 77 5.16 14.70 -21.44
CA LEU A 77 5.70 14.23 -22.72
C LEU A 77 4.63 14.09 -23.81
N ALA A 78 3.40 13.80 -23.43
CA ALA A 78 2.25 13.76 -24.33
C ALA A 78 1.67 15.15 -24.66
N GLY A 79 2.24 16.24 -24.10
CA GLY A 79 1.87 17.62 -24.41
C GLY A 79 0.85 18.25 -23.47
N MET A 80 0.52 17.63 -22.35
CA MET A 80 -0.34 18.25 -21.35
C MET A 80 0.41 19.36 -20.57
N SER A 81 -0.29 20.44 -20.26
CA SER A 81 0.25 21.51 -19.40
C SER A 81 0.34 21.10 -17.94
N CYS A 82 1.24 21.74 -17.18
CA CYS A 82 1.37 21.51 -15.74
C CYS A 82 0.04 21.71 -14.99
N VAL A 83 -0.72 22.73 -15.35
CA VAL A 83 -2.03 23.05 -14.74
C VAL A 83 -3.06 21.96 -15.02
N ASP A 84 -3.14 21.45 -16.22
CA ASP A 84 -4.07 20.37 -16.57
C ASP A 84 -3.70 19.05 -15.89
N ILE A 85 -2.40 18.73 -15.83
CA ILE A 85 -1.90 17.55 -15.12
C ILE A 85 -2.28 17.63 -13.64
N ALA A 86 -2.03 18.76 -12.99
CA ALA A 86 -2.39 18.95 -11.59
C ALA A 86 -3.90 18.84 -11.36
N ARG A 87 -4.73 19.41 -12.27
CA ARG A 87 -6.18 19.30 -12.19
C ARG A 87 -6.65 17.84 -12.26
N VAL A 88 -6.08 17.03 -13.16
CA VAL A 88 -6.41 15.60 -13.28
C VAL A 88 -5.93 14.81 -12.06
N LEU A 89 -4.70 15.04 -11.57
CA LEU A 89 -4.18 14.39 -10.37
C LEU A 89 -5.02 14.69 -9.13
N ASN A 90 -5.49 15.94 -8.97
CA ASN A 90 -6.38 16.33 -7.86
C ASN A 90 -7.76 15.64 -7.92
N ALA A 91 -8.23 15.28 -9.12
CA ALA A 91 -9.48 14.56 -9.32
C ALA A 91 -9.34 13.04 -9.29
N ALA A 92 -8.10 12.53 -9.33
CA ALA A 92 -7.84 11.09 -9.42
C ALA A 92 -8.41 10.33 -8.23
N THR A 93 -9.12 9.26 -8.52
CA THR A 93 -9.65 8.29 -7.57
C THR A 93 -9.15 6.89 -7.93
N PRO A 94 -9.17 5.93 -6.99
CA PRO A 94 -8.85 4.54 -7.32
C PRO A 94 -9.73 4.05 -8.46
N GLN A 95 -9.12 3.56 -9.54
CA GLN A 95 -9.83 3.02 -10.71
C GLN A 95 -9.84 1.49 -10.72
N SER A 96 -9.01 0.88 -9.87
CA SER A 96 -8.93 -0.57 -9.71
C SER A 96 -9.47 -0.94 -8.34
N GLU A 97 -10.30 -1.95 -8.30
CA GLU A 97 -10.75 -2.58 -7.06
C GLU A 97 -9.56 -3.16 -6.27
N HIS A 98 -9.73 -3.34 -4.98
CA HIS A 98 -8.73 -3.96 -4.10
C HIS A 98 -7.37 -3.25 -4.04
N ARG A 99 -7.34 -1.91 -4.18
CA ARG A 99 -6.13 -1.09 -4.09
C ARG A 99 -6.29 0.05 -3.10
N MET A 100 -5.91 -0.21 -1.83
CA MET A 100 -5.99 0.75 -0.73
C MET A 100 -7.38 1.39 -0.62
N ASN A 101 -8.43 0.61 -0.91
CA ASN A 101 -9.81 1.07 -0.81
C ASN A 101 -10.25 1.09 0.66
N LEU A 102 -10.65 2.25 1.17
CA LEU A 102 -11.15 2.40 2.54
C LEU A 102 -12.67 2.28 2.54
N VAL A 103 -13.17 1.28 3.23
CA VAL A 103 -14.60 0.99 3.37
C VAL A 103 -15.03 1.12 4.82
N HIS A 104 -16.07 1.88 5.07
CA HIS A 104 -16.68 2.02 6.39
C HIS A 104 -17.75 0.94 6.58
N LEU A 105 -17.54 0.09 7.58
CA LEU A 105 -18.43 -1.03 7.92
C LEU A 105 -19.28 -0.69 9.14
N ALA A 106 -20.20 -1.60 9.49
CA ALA A 106 -20.96 -1.52 10.73
C ALA A 106 -20.05 -1.53 11.96
N ASP A 107 -20.58 -1.11 13.11
CA ASP A 107 -19.88 -1.08 14.41
C ASP A 107 -18.62 -0.20 14.44
N GLY A 108 -18.53 0.76 13.52
CA GLY A 108 -17.38 1.66 13.40
C GLY A 108 -16.08 0.97 12.97
N VAL A 109 -16.18 -0.25 12.46
CA VAL A 109 -15.07 -0.99 11.86
C VAL A 109 -14.79 -0.40 10.48
N ASP A 110 -13.50 -0.22 10.17
CA ASP A 110 -13.08 0.17 8.83
C ASP A 110 -12.23 -0.94 8.19
N LEU A 111 -12.36 -1.09 6.90
CA LEU A 111 -11.58 -2.01 6.09
C LEU A 111 -10.73 -1.24 5.09
N ILE A 112 -9.43 -1.48 5.09
CA ILE A 112 -8.54 -1.14 3.97
C ILE A 112 -8.41 -2.40 3.12
N ASP A 113 -9.07 -2.40 1.97
CA ASP A 113 -8.93 -3.46 0.99
C ASP A 113 -7.77 -3.14 0.03
N ASP A 114 -6.69 -3.90 0.14
CA ASP A 114 -5.49 -3.83 -0.71
C ASP A 114 -5.11 -5.22 -1.24
N ALA A 115 -6.12 -6.04 -1.54
CA ALA A 115 -5.97 -7.45 -1.87
C ALA A 115 -5.80 -7.75 -3.36
N TYR A 116 -5.51 -6.74 -4.21
CA TYR A 116 -5.26 -6.94 -5.63
C TYR A 116 -3.95 -7.69 -5.89
N ASN A 117 -2.86 -7.27 -5.25
CA ASN A 117 -1.55 -7.92 -5.36
C ASN A 117 -0.67 -7.59 -4.14
N ALA A 118 0.37 -8.42 -3.92
CA ALA A 118 1.33 -8.22 -2.85
C ALA A 118 2.76 -8.51 -3.32
N ASN A 119 3.66 -7.60 -2.97
CA ASN A 119 5.10 -7.79 -3.00
C ASN A 119 5.71 -7.11 -1.77
N PRO A 120 6.97 -7.35 -1.42
CA PRO A 120 7.57 -6.82 -0.19
C PRO A 120 7.43 -5.30 -0.04
N ASP A 121 7.64 -4.53 -1.12
CA ASP A 121 7.58 -3.07 -1.05
C ASP A 121 6.15 -2.56 -0.84
N SER A 122 5.18 -3.15 -1.55
CA SER A 122 3.77 -2.77 -1.40
C SER A 122 3.18 -3.18 -0.06
N VAL A 123 3.62 -4.32 0.52
CA VAL A 123 3.20 -4.73 1.86
C VAL A 123 3.78 -3.81 2.92
N ARG A 124 5.06 -3.40 2.82
CA ARG A 124 5.65 -2.40 3.71
C ARG A 124 4.87 -1.09 3.67
N ALA A 125 4.59 -0.58 2.46
CA ALA A 125 3.82 0.65 2.29
C ALA A 125 2.42 0.58 2.92
N ALA A 126 1.72 -0.55 2.82
CA ALA A 126 0.43 -0.75 3.45
C ALA A 126 0.53 -0.83 4.99
N LEU A 127 1.56 -1.48 5.51
CA LEU A 127 1.83 -1.53 6.95
C LEU A 127 2.20 -0.16 7.52
N ASP A 128 2.93 0.68 6.76
CA ASP A 128 3.22 2.07 7.15
C ASP A 128 1.94 2.91 7.28
N VAL A 129 1.00 2.73 6.36
CA VAL A 129 -0.33 3.35 6.48
C VAL A 129 -1.03 2.85 7.73
N LEU A 130 -1.12 1.53 7.92
CA LEU A 130 -1.81 0.92 9.06
C LEU A 130 -1.22 1.36 10.40
N SER A 131 0.12 1.48 10.50
CA SER A 131 0.81 1.87 11.73
C SER A 131 0.47 3.29 12.20
N LYS A 132 0.17 4.21 11.29
CA LYS A 132 -0.26 5.57 11.66
C LYS A 132 -1.61 5.55 12.38
N TYR A 133 -2.52 4.68 11.95
CA TYR A 133 -3.82 4.53 12.61
C TYR A 133 -3.73 3.80 13.95
N SER A 134 -2.68 2.98 14.19
CA SER A 134 -2.51 2.27 15.45
C SER A 134 -2.35 3.17 16.67
N GLN A 135 -2.03 4.45 16.46
CA GLN A 135 -1.95 5.47 17.52
C GLN A 135 -3.32 5.90 18.06
N SER A 136 -4.39 5.71 17.29
CA SER A 136 -5.74 6.17 17.62
C SER A 136 -6.77 5.06 17.78
N ARG A 137 -6.48 3.86 17.25
CA ARG A 137 -7.37 2.69 17.28
C ARG A 137 -6.61 1.38 17.11
N ARG A 138 -7.21 0.27 17.54
CA ARG A 138 -6.65 -1.05 17.31
C ARG A 138 -6.67 -1.37 15.82
N VAL A 139 -5.58 -1.97 15.34
CA VAL A 139 -5.41 -2.34 13.93
C VAL A 139 -5.17 -3.83 13.79
N VAL A 140 -5.69 -4.42 12.71
CA VAL A 140 -5.59 -5.84 12.38
C VAL A 140 -5.04 -5.95 10.96
N ALA A 141 -3.91 -6.64 10.78
CA ALA A 141 -3.35 -6.88 9.45
C ALA A 141 -3.57 -8.35 9.05
N VAL A 142 -4.33 -8.59 7.98
CA VAL A 142 -4.49 -9.88 7.32
C VAL A 142 -3.62 -9.90 6.08
N LEU A 143 -2.55 -10.68 6.13
CA LEU A 143 -1.50 -10.69 5.11
C LEU A 143 -1.41 -12.07 4.46
N GLY A 144 -1.75 -12.13 3.19
CA GLY A 144 -1.64 -13.32 2.36
C GLY A 144 -0.24 -13.55 1.81
N ASP A 145 -0.07 -14.70 1.18
CA ASP A 145 1.17 -15.01 0.49
C ASP A 145 1.50 -13.97 -0.59
N MET A 146 2.76 -13.60 -0.65
CA MET A 146 3.37 -12.89 -1.77
C MET A 146 3.86 -13.92 -2.78
N LEU A 147 3.19 -14.02 -3.91
CA LEU A 147 3.52 -14.98 -4.96
C LEU A 147 4.63 -14.45 -5.88
N GLU A 148 5.15 -15.31 -6.75
CA GLU A 148 6.16 -14.99 -7.76
C GLU A 148 7.53 -14.53 -7.22
N LEU A 149 7.84 -14.79 -5.96
CA LEU A 149 9.11 -14.43 -5.32
C LEU A 149 10.20 -15.51 -5.45
N GLY A 150 9.90 -16.63 -6.11
CA GLY A 150 10.84 -17.75 -6.29
C GLY A 150 11.37 -18.30 -4.97
N HIS A 151 12.64 -18.72 -4.97
CA HIS A 151 13.29 -19.34 -3.80
C HIS A 151 13.50 -18.40 -2.61
N THR A 152 13.43 -17.09 -2.81
CA THR A 152 13.57 -16.08 -1.75
C THR A 152 12.26 -15.85 -0.98
N SER A 153 11.16 -16.47 -1.39
CA SER A 153 9.83 -16.28 -0.80
C SER A 153 9.80 -16.43 0.72
N PRO A 154 10.34 -17.50 1.35
CA PRO A 154 10.33 -17.64 2.80
C PRO A 154 11.07 -16.51 3.52
N GLN A 155 12.23 -16.10 2.99
CA GLN A 155 13.03 -15.00 3.55
C GLN A 155 12.26 -13.68 3.50
N LEU A 156 11.69 -13.34 2.34
CA LEU A 156 10.98 -12.08 2.14
C LEU A 156 9.70 -12.00 2.99
N HIS A 157 8.96 -13.11 3.16
CA HIS A 157 7.85 -13.15 4.13
C HIS A 157 8.34 -12.92 5.56
N GLY A 158 9.46 -13.54 5.95
CA GLY A 158 10.07 -13.29 7.26
C GLY A 158 10.49 -11.83 7.47
N GLU A 159 11.00 -11.16 6.43
CA GLU A 159 11.33 -9.74 6.49
C GLU A 159 10.10 -8.87 6.74
N ILE A 160 8.98 -9.18 6.10
CA ILE A 160 7.70 -8.51 6.37
C ILE A 160 7.24 -8.74 7.80
N GLY A 161 7.37 -9.95 8.34
CA GLY A 161 7.04 -10.24 9.74
C GLY A 161 7.85 -9.41 10.73
N ARG A 162 9.17 -9.32 10.51
CA ARG A 162 10.05 -8.45 11.32
C ARG A 162 9.68 -6.98 11.18
N TYR A 163 9.34 -6.55 9.99
CA TYR A 163 8.90 -5.17 9.73
C TYR A 163 7.60 -4.84 10.47
N ALA A 164 6.59 -5.69 10.37
CA ALA A 164 5.33 -5.52 11.10
C ALA A 164 5.54 -5.47 12.62
N ALA A 165 6.46 -6.30 13.16
CA ALA A 165 6.84 -6.28 14.56
C ALA A 165 7.51 -4.96 14.97
N SER A 166 8.40 -4.42 14.12
CA SER A 166 9.06 -3.12 14.38
C SER A 166 8.09 -1.93 14.38
N LEU A 167 6.98 -2.05 13.66
CA LEU A 167 5.89 -1.07 13.65
C LEU A 167 4.90 -1.23 14.82
N GLY A 168 5.03 -2.31 15.61
CA GLY A 168 4.14 -2.59 16.74
C GLY A 168 2.70 -2.90 16.33
N ILE A 169 2.46 -3.49 15.15
CA ILE A 169 1.11 -3.87 14.70
C ILE A 169 0.54 -4.91 15.67
N PRO A 170 -0.55 -4.65 16.39
CA PRO A 170 -0.95 -5.50 17.51
C PRO A 170 -1.54 -6.86 17.11
N VAL A 171 -2.14 -6.98 15.93
CA VAL A 171 -2.77 -8.21 15.46
C VAL A 171 -2.34 -8.54 14.04
N ILE A 172 -1.81 -9.74 13.86
CA ILE A 172 -1.38 -10.28 12.56
C ILE A 172 -2.10 -11.60 12.26
N GLY A 173 -2.78 -11.66 11.15
CA GLY A 173 -3.30 -12.88 10.54
C GLY A 173 -2.52 -13.21 9.27
N GLY A 174 -1.68 -14.24 9.28
CA GLY A 174 -1.04 -14.76 8.07
C GLY A 174 -1.96 -15.73 7.34
N VAL A 175 -2.05 -15.65 6.01
CA VAL A 175 -2.91 -16.51 5.18
C VAL A 175 -2.10 -17.15 4.06
N GLY A 176 -2.07 -18.48 4.04
CA GLY A 176 -1.33 -19.28 3.07
C GLY A 176 -0.03 -19.87 3.62
N PRO A 177 0.56 -20.84 2.93
CA PRO A 177 1.70 -21.60 3.41
C PRO A 177 2.96 -20.75 3.66
N MET A 178 3.23 -19.74 2.82
CA MET A 178 4.43 -18.91 2.94
C MET A 178 4.29 -17.85 4.05
N SER A 179 3.08 -17.38 4.32
CA SER A 179 2.80 -16.41 5.39
C SER A 179 3.11 -16.93 6.78
N LYS A 180 3.26 -18.26 6.98
CA LYS A 180 3.78 -18.85 8.21
C LYS A 180 5.16 -18.31 8.58
N ASN A 181 6.02 -18.04 7.59
CA ASN A 181 7.35 -17.47 7.84
C ASN A 181 7.24 -16.02 8.37
N LEU A 182 6.24 -15.27 7.89
CA LEU A 182 5.93 -13.93 8.39
C LEU A 182 5.52 -13.99 9.88
N VAL A 183 4.56 -14.84 10.22
CA VAL A 183 4.03 -14.97 11.59
C VAL A 183 5.15 -15.42 12.55
N ASN A 184 5.97 -16.40 12.16
CA ASN A 184 7.09 -16.86 12.97
C ASN A 184 8.15 -15.76 13.20
N ALA A 185 8.48 -15.01 12.16
CA ALA A 185 9.46 -13.93 12.26
C ALA A 185 8.95 -12.74 13.10
N TYR A 186 7.66 -12.45 13.04
CA TYR A 186 7.01 -11.47 13.92
C TYR A 186 7.08 -11.91 15.38
N SER A 187 6.66 -13.16 15.67
CA SER A 187 6.64 -13.74 17.02
C SER A 187 8.01 -13.73 17.72
N ALA A 188 9.08 -13.86 16.94
CA ALA A 188 10.45 -13.83 17.47
C ALA A 188 10.86 -12.44 18.03
N LEU A 189 10.22 -11.35 17.56
CA LEU A 189 10.55 -9.97 17.94
C LEU A 189 9.48 -9.33 18.82
N ASN A 190 8.23 -9.70 18.67
CA ASN A 190 7.11 -9.16 19.44
C ASN A 190 6.25 -10.30 20.00
N ARG A 191 6.38 -10.57 21.31
CA ARG A 191 5.66 -11.64 22.00
C ARG A 191 4.28 -11.23 22.51
N GLU A 192 3.98 -9.95 22.52
CA GLU A 192 2.70 -9.42 23.01
C GLU A 192 1.66 -9.31 21.90
N GLY A 193 2.08 -9.44 20.64
CA GLY A 193 1.18 -9.39 19.50
C GLY A 193 0.25 -10.62 19.45
N GLU A 194 -1.00 -10.38 19.10
CA GLU A 194 -1.99 -11.41 18.82
C GLU A 194 -1.74 -11.97 17.41
N LEU A 195 -1.36 -13.26 17.32
CA LEU A 195 -0.88 -13.87 16.08
C LEU A 195 -1.75 -15.05 15.67
N HIS A 196 -2.12 -15.06 14.41
CA HIS A 196 -2.91 -16.12 13.82
C HIS A 196 -2.31 -16.55 12.47
N HIS A 197 -2.55 -17.80 12.11
CA HIS A 197 -2.20 -18.33 10.80
C HIS A 197 -3.29 -19.25 10.29
N THR A 198 -3.72 -19.04 9.06
CA THR A 198 -4.71 -19.84 8.36
C THR A 198 -4.18 -20.22 6.97
N MET A 199 -4.81 -21.23 6.35
CA MET A 199 -4.34 -21.72 5.05
C MET A 199 -5.04 -21.06 3.87
N ASP A 200 -6.23 -20.51 4.07
CA ASP A 200 -7.07 -19.96 3.01
C ASP A 200 -7.93 -18.79 3.49
N GLU A 201 -8.59 -18.13 2.55
CA GLU A 201 -9.44 -16.96 2.77
C GLU A 201 -10.70 -17.29 3.58
N VAL A 202 -11.20 -18.53 3.50
CA VAL A 202 -12.42 -18.95 4.24
C VAL A 202 -12.09 -19.07 5.72
N ALA A 203 -10.97 -19.70 6.05
CA ALA A 203 -10.49 -19.80 7.43
C ALA A 203 -10.12 -18.41 7.98
N ALA A 204 -9.54 -17.53 7.16
CA ALA A 204 -9.25 -16.15 7.54
C ALA A 204 -10.55 -15.37 7.83
N GLY A 205 -11.62 -15.60 7.07
CA GLY A 205 -12.93 -14.99 7.32
C GLY A 205 -13.54 -15.41 8.67
N ARG A 206 -13.43 -16.68 9.04
CA ARG A 206 -13.84 -17.16 10.37
C ARG A 206 -13.03 -16.53 11.48
N LEU A 207 -11.70 -16.48 11.31
CA LEU A 207 -10.79 -15.85 12.24
C LEU A 207 -11.17 -14.39 12.49
N LEU A 208 -11.42 -13.61 11.43
CA LEU A 208 -11.83 -12.22 11.58
C LEU A 208 -13.10 -12.04 12.39
N GLN A 209 -14.08 -12.96 12.27
CA GLN A 209 -15.29 -12.94 13.08
C GLN A 209 -15.03 -13.11 14.58
N GLU A 210 -13.97 -13.82 14.95
CA GLU A 210 -13.58 -14.04 16.35
C GLU A 210 -12.72 -12.89 16.90
N VAL A 211 -11.80 -12.36 16.08
CA VAL A 211 -10.74 -11.44 16.49
C VAL A 211 -11.15 -9.97 16.42
N VAL A 212 -11.97 -9.60 15.42
CA VAL A 212 -12.31 -8.18 15.17
C VAL A 212 -13.20 -7.64 16.28
N ARG A 213 -12.91 -6.41 16.71
CA ARG A 213 -13.62 -5.68 17.77
C ARG A 213 -14.21 -4.39 17.21
N HIS A 214 -15.14 -3.83 17.96
CA HIS A 214 -15.71 -2.51 17.66
C HIS A 214 -14.62 -1.47 17.40
N ARG A 215 -14.76 -0.68 16.36
CA ARG A 215 -13.84 0.39 15.92
C ARG A 215 -12.46 -0.06 15.48
N ASP A 216 -12.23 -1.34 15.20
CA ASP A 216 -10.98 -1.80 14.59
C ASP A 216 -10.81 -1.23 13.17
N LEU A 217 -9.56 -1.08 12.76
CA LEU A 217 -9.18 -0.91 11.37
C LEU A 217 -8.51 -2.19 10.87
N ILE A 218 -9.05 -2.76 9.81
CA ILE A 218 -8.57 -4.00 9.21
C ILE A 218 -7.86 -3.67 7.90
N LEU A 219 -6.66 -4.19 7.71
CA LEU A 219 -5.99 -4.25 6.41
C LEU A 219 -6.09 -5.68 5.87
N ILE A 220 -6.58 -5.86 4.65
CA ILE A 220 -6.52 -7.13 3.92
C ILE A 220 -5.62 -6.95 2.72
N LYS A 221 -4.51 -7.72 2.67
CA LYS A 221 -3.54 -7.64 1.58
C LYS A 221 -2.92 -9.00 1.27
N GLY A 222 -2.86 -9.33 -0.03
CA GLY A 222 -2.24 -10.56 -0.53
C GLY A 222 -2.08 -10.52 -2.04
N SER A 223 -1.30 -11.45 -2.60
CA SER A 223 -1.28 -11.65 -4.04
C SER A 223 -2.65 -12.11 -4.54
N HIS A 224 -2.98 -11.81 -5.77
CA HIS A 224 -4.30 -12.16 -6.35
C HIS A 224 -4.64 -13.64 -6.18
N GLY A 225 -3.66 -14.52 -6.37
CA GLY A 225 -3.81 -15.97 -6.18
C GLY A 225 -4.04 -16.42 -4.73
N SER A 226 -3.87 -15.55 -3.73
CA SER A 226 -4.24 -15.85 -2.34
C SER A 226 -5.74 -15.77 -2.08
N ASN A 227 -6.54 -15.29 -3.04
CA ASN A 227 -7.99 -15.08 -2.98
C ASN A 227 -8.49 -14.15 -1.86
N LEU A 228 -7.60 -13.43 -1.18
CA LEU A 228 -8.01 -12.50 -0.12
C LEU A 228 -8.92 -11.37 -0.62
N TRP A 229 -8.88 -11.05 -1.90
CA TRP A 229 -9.83 -10.13 -2.53
C TRP A 229 -11.28 -10.62 -2.40
N LYS A 230 -11.53 -11.94 -2.45
CA LYS A 230 -12.87 -12.50 -2.20
C LYS A 230 -13.33 -12.28 -0.76
N LEU A 231 -12.39 -12.39 0.20
CA LEU A 231 -12.69 -12.11 1.60
C LEU A 231 -13.06 -10.64 1.78
N ALA A 232 -12.25 -9.71 1.21
CA ALA A 232 -12.52 -8.28 1.27
C ALA A 232 -13.89 -7.95 0.64
N GLN A 233 -14.15 -8.42 -0.56
CA GLN A 233 -15.43 -8.23 -1.26
C GLN A 233 -16.62 -8.75 -0.44
N ASN A 234 -16.53 -9.95 0.12
CA ASN A 234 -17.59 -10.51 0.95
C ASN A 234 -17.88 -9.65 2.20
N ILE A 235 -16.84 -9.06 2.81
CA ILE A 235 -17.00 -8.17 3.96
C ILE A 235 -17.67 -6.86 3.53
N GLU A 236 -17.24 -6.29 2.41
CA GLU A 236 -17.82 -5.07 1.83
C GLU A 236 -19.31 -5.25 1.50
N GLU A 237 -19.66 -6.32 0.77
CA GLU A 237 -21.05 -6.63 0.39
C GLU A 237 -21.97 -6.83 1.59
N ARG A 238 -21.47 -7.44 2.66
CA ARG A 238 -22.23 -7.60 3.91
C ARG A 238 -22.29 -6.31 4.74
N GLY A 239 -21.38 -5.35 4.49
CA GLY A 239 -21.22 -4.14 5.29
C GLY A 239 -20.78 -4.41 6.73
N ARG A 240 -20.31 -5.63 7.06
CA ARG A 240 -19.89 -6.05 8.40
C ARG A 240 -18.97 -7.27 8.35
N VAL A 241 -18.18 -7.46 9.40
CA VAL A 241 -17.29 -8.63 9.54
C VAL A 241 -18.03 -9.81 10.20
N ARG A 242 -18.97 -9.54 11.10
CA ARG A 242 -19.76 -10.53 11.85
C ARG A 242 -21.17 -10.68 11.34
#